data_207c55a373758b1907b40304911b392f
#
_entry.id   207c55a373758b1907b40304911b392f
#
_cell.length_a   1.000
_cell.length_b   1.000
_cell.length_c   1.000
_cell.angle_alpha   90.00
_cell.angle_beta   90.00
_cell.angle_gamma   90.00
#
_symmetry.space_group_name_H-M   'P 1'
#
loop_
_entity.id
_entity.type
_entity.pdbx_description
1 polymer ?
#
loop_
_entity_poly.entity_id
_entity_poly.type
_entity_poly.pdbx_seq_one_letter_code
_entity_poly.pdbx_strand_id
1 'polypeptide(L)'
;MNSSELGNITSGIAVTDICPDGIWVLASGEELFMPFDQFPWFKAGTVAQILNVIEEIPGTYHWPDLDIDLGIDSIRHPDKYPLQSRSDA
;
A
#
# COMPACT_ATOMS: atom_id res chain seq x y z
N MET A 1 19.02 11.68 9.21
CA MET A 1 18.65 11.44 8.92
C MET A 1 18.42 10.96 8.27
N ASN A 2 18.65 11.00 8.09
CA ASN A 2 18.29 10.76 7.62
C ASN A 2 17.81 10.15 6.93
N SER A 3 17.59 9.86 7.01
CA SER A 3 17.17 9.38 6.46
C SER A 3 16.46 9.44 5.81
N SER A 4 16.24 9.72 5.87
CA SER A 4 15.33 9.96 5.48
C SER A 4 15.25 10.17 4.36
N GLU A 5 15.80 10.27 3.90
CA GLU A 5 15.77 10.51 2.97
C GLU A 5 15.24 9.80 2.08
N LEU A 6 15.33 8.99 2.09
CA LEU A 6 14.71 8.36 1.30
C LEU A 6 13.61 8.96 1.20
N GLY A 7 13.38 9.45 1.68
CA GLY A 7 12.43 9.94 1.79
C GLY A 7 11.58 10.46 1.07
N ASN A 8 11.41 10.98 0.76
CA ASN A 8 10.56 11.32 -0.01
C ASN A 8 9.30 10.93 0.26
N ILE A 9 8.80 10.88 1.30
CA ILE A 9 7.60 10.57 1.58
C ILE A 9 6.82 11.72 1.42
N THR A 10 6.74 12.31 0.36
CA THR A 10 6.03 13.43 0.18
C THR A 10 4.60 13.15 0.11
N SER A 11 4.18 11.99 -0.20
CA SER A 11 2.80 11.70 -0.37
C SER A 11 2.15 11.10 0.84
N GLY A 12 2.73 11.06 1.92
CA GLY A 12 2.12 10.44 3.09
C GLY A 12 2.11 8.94 3.08
N ILE A 13 2.66 8.32 2.08
CA ILE A 13 2.74 6.87 2.01
C ILE A 13 4.01 6.47 1.29
N ALA A 14 4.64 5.43 1.75
CA ALA A 14 5.81 4.87 1.08
C ALA A 14 5.84 3.38 1.32
N VAL A 15 6.23 2.62 0.33
CA VAL A 15 6.44 1.19 0.51
C VAL A 15 7.86 1.06 1.02
N THR A 16 8.05 0.48 2.18
CA THR A 16 9.36 0.41 2.82
C THR A 16 10.04 -0.94 2.61
N ASP A 17 9.26 -1.98 2.33
CA ASP A 17 9.87 -3.28 2.12
C ASP A 17 8.90 -4.17 1.37
N ILE A 18 9.39 -5.09 0.56
CA ILE A 18 8.57 -6.06 -0.13
C ILE A 18 9.16 -7.41 0.21
N CYS A 19 8.37 -8.28 0.77
CA CYS A 19 8.85 -9.59 1.16
C CYS A 19 7.95 -10.66 0.59
N PRO A 20 8.33 -11.92 0.69
CA PRO A 20 7.52 -12.97 0.10
C PRO A 20 6.10 -13.07 0.64
N ASP A 21 5.88 -12.61 1.86
CA ASP A 21 4.58 -12.72 2.48
C ASP A 21 3.73 -11.48 2.29
N GLY A 22 4.29 -10.38 1.90
CA GLY A 22 3.53 -9.15 1.77
C GLY A 22 4.39 -7.93 1.62
N ILE A 23 3.82 -6.79 1.93
CA ILE A 23 4.47 -5.52 1.72
C ILE A 23 4.38 -4.69 2.98
N TRP A 24 5.46 -4.05 3.35
CA TRP A 24 5.46 -3.12 4.46
C TRP A 24 5.32 -1.71 3.92
N VAL A 25 4.44 -0.93 4.49
CA VAL A 25 4.25 0.44 4.07
C VAL A 25 4.30 1.37 5.27
N LEU A 26 4.71 2.59 5.05
CA LEU A 26 4.68 3.61 6.06
C LEU A 26 3.59 4.56 5.58
N ALA A 27 2.47 4.61 6.26
CA ALA A 27 1.33 5.39 5.86
C ALA A 27 0.89 6.26 7.02
N SER A 28 0.80 7.53 6.81
CA SER A 28 0.44 8.50 7.84
C SER A 28 1.30 8.35 9.08
N GLY A 29 2.56 8.09 8.88
CA GLY A 29 3.50 7.95 9.99
C GLY A 29 3.45 6.62 10.71
N GLU A 30 2.69 5.66 10.20
CA GLU A 30 2.50 4.38 10.84
C GLU A 30 3.01 3.28 9.96
N GLU A 31 3.78 2.36 10.50
CA GLU A 31 4.30 1.26 9.70
C GLU A 31 3.30 0.13 9.73
N LEU A 32 2.83 -0.29 8.59
CA LEU A 32 1.79 -1.30 8.50
C LEU A 32 2.21 -2.40 7.54
N PHE A 33 1.76 -3.62 7.81
CA PHE A 33 2.07 -4.76 6.96
C PHE A 33 0.84 -5.14 6.16
N MET A 34 1.01 -5.34 4.87
CA MET A 34 -0.07 -5.73 3.98
C MET A 34 0.20 -7.13 3.45
N PRO A 35 -0.34 -8.15 4.08
CA PRO A 35 -0.07 -9.52 3.64
C PRO A 35 -0.72 -9.80 2.30
N PHE A 36 -0.07 -10.58 1.48
CA PHE A 36 -0.63 -10.93 0.18
C PHE A 36 -1.92 -11.74 0.31
N ASP A 37 -2.14 -12.39 1.42
CA ASP A 37 -3.36 -13.12 1.64
C ASP A 37 -4.54 -12.19 1.72
N GLN A 38 -4.36 -11.00 2.20
CA GLN A 38 -5.42 -10.02 2.35
C GLN A 38 -5.44 -9.05 1.18
N PHE A 39 -4.33 -8.91 0.49
CA PHE A 39 -4.19 -7.98 -0.62
C PHE A 39 -3.57 -8.70 -1.82
N PRO A 40 -4.26 -9.69 -2.35
CA PRO A 40 -3.66 -10.56 -3.38
C PRO A 40 -3.34 -9.86 -4.68
N TRP A 41 -3.91 -8.67 -4.92
CA TRP A 41 -3.65 -7.97 -6.15
C TRP A 41 -2.19 -7.60 -6.33
N PHE A 42 -1.48 -7.44 -5.22
CA PHE A 42 -0.09 -7.03 -5.28
C PHE A 42 0.85 -8.17 -5.67
N LYS A 43 0.39 -9.42 -5.52
CA LYS A 43 1.24 -10.54 -5.76
C LYS A 43 1.78 -10.59 -7.16
N ALA A 44 1.03 -10.14 -8.14
CA ALA A 44 1.47 -10.17 -9.51
C ALA A 44 2.15 -8.88 -9.93
N GLY A 45 2.25 -7.90 -9.05
CA GLY A 45 2.85 -6.63 -9.40
C GLY A 45 4.36 -6.69 -9.43
N THR A 46 4.97 -5.86 -10.25
CA THR A 46 6.42 -5.76 -10.23
C THR A 46 6.81 -4.82 -9.09
N VAL A 47 8.05 -4.82 -8.72
CA VAL A 47 8.56 -3.94 -7.69
C VAL A 47 8.27 -2.49 -8.06
N ALA A 48 8.51 -2.12 -9.30
CA ALA A 48 8.27 -0.75 -9.72
C ALA A 48 6.80 -0.37 -9.60
N GLN A 49 5.90 -1.27 -9.90
CA GLN A 49 4.48 -1.01 -9.81
C GLN A 49 4.04 -0.88 -8.36
N ILE A 50 4.56 -1.72 -7.50
CA ILE A 50 4.22 -1.70 -6.09
C ILE A 50 4.75 -0.44 -5.41
N LEU A 51 5.90 0.01 -5.82
CA LEU A 51 6.48 1.21 -5.23
C LEU A 51 5.78 2.48 -5.69
N ASN A 52 5.06 2.42 -6.78
CA ASN A 52 4.43 3.60 -7.34
C ASN A 52 3.06 3.81 -6.70
N VAL A 53 3.02 4.46 -5.56
CA VAL A 53 1.79 4.71 -4.82
C VAL A 53 1.71 6.18 -4.50
N ILE A 54 0.51 6.74 -4.55
CA ILE A 54 0.31 8.14 -4.21
C ILE A 54 -0.85 8.25 -3.23
N GLU A 55 -0.89 9.33 -2.48
CA GLU A 55 -1.98 9.58 -1.58
C GLU A 55 -2.85 10.62 -2.29
N GLU A 56 -3.96 10.21 -2.83
CA GLU A 56 -4.79 11.10 -3.60
C GLU A 56 -5.52 12.08 -2.71
N ILE A 57 -6.08 11.61 -1.61
CA ILE A 57 -6.64 12.48 -0.62
C ILE A 57 -6.18 11.92 0.69
N PRO A 58 -6.16 12.65 1.75
CA PRO A 58 -5.64 12.17 3.01
C PRO A 58 -6.26 10.85 3.42
N GLY A 59 -5.44 9.87 3.63
CA GLY A 59 -5.87 8.55 4.07
C GLY A 59 -6.33 7.62 2.97
N THR A 60 -6.24 8.03 1.71
CA THR A 60 -6.62 7.18 0.59
C THR A 60 -5.45 7.07 -0.36
N TYR A 61 -5.01 5.85 -0.60
CA TYR A 61 -3.81 5.58 -1.38
C TYR A 61 -4.14 4.87 -2.67
N HIS A 62 -3.47 5.25 -3.73
CA HIS A 62 -3.75 4.73 -5.06
C HIS A 62 -2.48 4.21 -5.71
N TRP A 63 -2.56 3.03 -6.29
CA TRP A 63 -1.47 2.42 -7.05
C TRP A 63 -1.89 2.44 -8.52
N PRO A 64 -1.48 3.45 -9.27
CA PRO A 64 -1.99 3.62 -10.64
C PRO A 64 -1.68 2.49 -11.59
N ASP A 65 -0.52 1.90 -11.45
CA ASP A 65 -0.14 0.83 -12.37
C ASP A 65 -0.91 -0.44 -12.11
N LEU A 66 -1.45 -0.60 -10.93
CA LEU A 66 -2.17 -1.80 -10.57
C LEU A 66 -3.68 -1.54 -10.43
N ASP A 67 -4.06 -0.28 -10.57
CA ASP A 67 -5.46 0.10 -10.47
C ASP A 67 -6.04 -0.30 -9.11
N ILE A 68 -5.32 -0.04 -8.05
CA ILE A 68 -5.72 -0.37 -6.70
C ILE A 68 -5.90 0.90 -5.90
N ASP A 69 -7.00 0.99 -5.16
CA ASP A 69 -7.24 2.10 -4.26
C ASP A 69 -7.53 1.54 -2.89
N LEU A 70 -6.87 2.00 -1.87
CA LEU A 70 -7.08 1.52 -0.51
C LEU A 70 -7.06 2.67 0.47
N GLY A 71 -7.96 2.62 1.45
CA GLY A 71 -7.92 3.57 2.53
C GLY A 71 -7.05 3.04 3.65
N ILE A 72 -6.61 3.91 4.52
CA ILE A 72 -5.73 3.50 5.61
C ILE A 72 -6.42 2.51 6.53
N ASP A 73 -7.72 2.62 6.72
CA ASP A 73 -8.43 1.67 7.57
C ASP A 73 -8.44 0.28 6.97
N SER A 74 -8.50 0.16 5.66
CA SER A 74 -8.44 -1.16 5.02
C SER A 74 -7.10 -1.80 5.23
N ILE A 75 -6.05 -0.98 5.29
CA ILE A 75 -4.71 -1.50 5.50
C ILE A 75 -4.53 -1.87 6.97
N ARG A 76 -5.06 -1.09 7.88
CA ARG A 76 -4.91 -1.38 9.29
C ARG A 76 -5.74 -2.57 9.71
N HIS A 77 -6.91 -2.70 9.12
CA HIS A 77 -7.86 -3.74 9.57
C HIS A 77 -8.44 -4.50 8.38
N PRO A 78 -7.63 -5.25 7.70
CA PRO A 78 -8.08 -5.94 6.49
C PRO A 78 -9.23 -6.91 6.76
N ASP A 79 -9.31 -7.47 7.95
CA ASP A 79 -10.36 -8.38 8.26
C ASP A 79 -11.64 -7.66 8.30
N LYS A 80 -11.73 -6.37 8.62
CA LYS A 80 -12.93 -5.70 8.71
C LYS A 80 -13.43 -5.32 7.37
N TYR A 81 -12.61 -5.29 6.34
CA TYR A 81 -12.97 -4.93 4.99
C TYR A 81 -12.62 -6.10 4.10
N PRO A 82 -13.47 -7.08 4.01
CA PRO A 82 -13.17 -8.28 3.26
C PRO A 82 -12.84 -7.91 1.84
N LEU A 83 -12.07 -8.70 1.21
CA LEU A 83 -11.68 -8.48 -0.09
C LEU A 83 -12.78 -8.18 -0.98
N GLN A 84 -12.76 -7.10 -1.69
CA GLN A 84 -13.74 -6.82 -2.51
C GLN A 84 -13.17 -6.38 -3.68
N SER A 85 -13.03 -7.04 -4.62
CA SER A 85 -12.43 -6.72 -5.79
C SER A 85 -13.19 -5.79 -6.43
N ARG A 86 -12.75 -4.75 -6.69
CA ARG A 86 -13.43 -3.90 -7.29
C ARG A 86 -13.82 -4.35 -8.47
N SER A 87 -13.23 -5.04 -8.93
CA SER A 87 -13.58 -5.43 -10.10
C SER A 87 -14.47 -6.39 -10.07
N ASP A 88 -14.68 -6.77 -9.50
CA ASP A 88 -15.39 -7.63 -9.51
C ASP A 88 -16.32 -7.60 -9.63
N ALA A 89 -16.19 -7.13 -9.76
CA ALA A 89 -16.81 -7.08 -9.87
C ALA A 89 -17.10 -7.46 -10.10
#